data_5266acfb3b23ac67d4df2a2eddabb039
#
_entry.id   5266acfb3b23ac67d4df2a2eddabb039
#
_cell.length_a   1.000
_cell.length_b   1.000
_cell.length_c   1.000
_cell.angle_alpha   90.00
_cell.angle_beta   90.00
_cell.angle_gamma   90.00
#
_symmetry.space_group_name_H-M   'P 1'
#
loop_
_entity.id
_entity.type
_entity.pdbx_description
1 polymer ?
#
loop_
_entity_poly.entity_id
_entity_poly.type
_entity_poly.pdbx_seq_one_letter_code
_entity_poly.pdbx_strand_id
1 'polypeptide(L)'
;MRVRRIFLSRVSTTTCALFVFALATSLVAGSARTQTPAFPGPADIESYRNVVERVLLTDRGGTTPGYAACVMCHTWQTSVRFSLETPATDKGWTLEQSRRNFDVVTKLVNTAEPESSRLLRKPLTAQAGGLGHTGGTYWESRTAPEYLALLKWIQSLPKDRYGAAAEPTLDFDFFRACVQRVFAVPREGHIRCSNCHSAGLIGFAPAPQSGSSWSDAEAKRAFQTITRLVIPGNPEQSRFLLKPLHPDGGGSYTHNGPRRWQSRNDPEWQMLAGWVRGERKGTTCS
;
A
#
# COMPACT_ATOMS: atom_id res chain seq x y z
N MET A 1 -77.14 -47.18 23.97
CA MET A 1 -77.35 -48.56 24.35
C MET A 1 -76.05 -49.35 24.28
N ARG A 2 -75.71 -50.07 25.39
CA ARG A 2 -74.63 -51.08 25.62
C ARG A 2 -73.18 -50.49 25.58
N VAL A 3 -72.52 -50.25 26.73
CA VAL A 3 -72.12 -51.14 27.89
C VAL A 3 -70.84 -51.94 27.60
N ARG A 4 -69.76 -51.52 28.33
CA ARG A 4 -68.69 -52.27 29.01
C ARG A 4 -67.74 -53.19 28.17
N ARG A 5 -66.43 -53.06 28.34
CA ARG A 5 -65.69 -53.77 29.42
C ARG A 5 -64.31 -53.25 29.63
N ILE A 6 -64.00 -53.13 30.90
CA ILE A 6 -62.73 -52.94 31.55
C ILE A 6 -61.89 -54.21 31.43
N PHE A 7 -60.63 -54.13 31.09
CA PHE A 7 -59.61 -55.15 31.43
C PHE A 7 -58.34 -54.42 31.97
N LEU A 8 -58.17 -54.66 33.27
CA LEU A 8 -56.93 -54.45 33.99
C LEU A 8 -55.95 -55.52 33.69
N SER A 9 -54.71 -55.28 33.34
CA SER A 9 -53.64 -56.22 33.46
C SER A 9 -52.29 -55.57 33.63
N ARG A 10 -51.84 -55.72 34.85
CA ARG A 10 -50.45 -55.93 35.33
C ARG A 10 -49.32 -54.97 34.90
N VAL A 11 -48.87 -54.32 35.89
CA VAL A 11 -47.54 -53.66 36.06
C VAL A 11 -46.44 -54.71 35.90
N SER A 12 -45.49 -54.46 35.03
CA SER A 12 -44.18 -55.09 35.06
C SER A 12 -43.11 -54.00 35.09
N THR A 13 -42.47 -53.88 36.25
CA THR A 13 -41.37 -53.05 36.54
C THR A 13 -40.10 -53.60 35.85
N THR A 14 -39.66 -52.94 34.76
CA THR A 14 -38.34 -53.23 34.21
C THR A 14 -37.50 -52.00 34.43
N THR A 15 -36.54 -52.13 35.31
CA THR A 15 -35.53 -51.11 35.66
C THR A 15 -34.60 -50.91 34.45
N CYS A 16 -34.74 -49.82 33.74
CA CYS A 16 -33.84 -49.43 32.67
C CYS A 16 -32.80 -48.46 33.22
N ALA A 17 -31.56 -48.96 33.37
CA ALA A 17 -30.43 -48.15 33.79
C ALA A 17 -30.07 -47.15 32.67
N LEU A 18 -30.29 -45.90 32.92
CA LEU A 18 -29.84 -44.81 32.06
C LEU A 18 -28.35 -44.58 32.26
N PHE A 19 -27.54 -45.07 31.31
CA PHE A 19 -26.15 -44.64 31.14
C PHE A 19 -26.16 -43.21 30.57
N VAL A 20 -25.92 -42.24 31.42
CA VAL A 20 -25.64 -40.86 30.98
C VAL A 20 -24.20 -40.83 30.49
N PHE A 21 -24.01 -40.87 29.17
CA PHE A 21 -22.74 -40.49 28.54
C PHE A 21 -22.61 -38.97 28.56
N ALA A 22 -21.86 -38.45 29.53
CA ALA A 22 -21.41 -37.07 29.52
C ALA A 22 -20.36 -36.89 28.42
N LEU A 23 -20.78 -36.41 27.24
CA LEU A 23 -19.85 -35.88 26.25
C LEU A 23 -19.30 -34.57 26.82
N ALA A 24 -18.10 -34.62 27.37
CA ALA A 24 -17.30 -33.44 27.66
C ALA A 24 -16.79 -32.84 26.33
N THR A 25 -17.55 -31.94 25.73
CA THR A 25 -17.04 -31.07 24.64
C THR A 25 -16.09 -30.06 25.25
N SER A 26 -14.80 -30.36 25.18
CA SER A 26 -13.74 -29.39 25.48
C SER A 26 -13.80 -28.30 24.43
N LEU A 27 -14.45 -27.19 24.73
CA LEU A 27 -14.31 -25.95 24.00
C LEU A 27 -12.87 -25.44 24.23
N VAL A 28 -11.98 -25.77 23.29
CA VAL A 28 -10.70 -25.06 23.17
C VAL A 28 -11.02 -23.66 22.71
N ALA A 29 -11.21 -22.76 23.67
CA ALA A 29 -11.23 -21.34 23.41
C ALA A 29 -9.84 -20.93 22.90
N GLY A 30 -9.68 -20.94 21.58
CA GLY A 30 -8.56 -20.34 20.92
C GLY A 30 -8.56 -18.85 21.26
N SER A 31 -7.78 -18.46 22.28
CA SER A 31 -7.49 -17.07 22.53
C SER A 31 -6.87 -16.49 21.29
N ALA A 32 -7.66 -15.81 20.47
CA ALA A 32 -7.12 -14.89 19.46
C ALA A 32 -6.31 -13.85 20.24
N ARG A 33 -5.00 -14.08 20.34
CA ARG A 33 -4.08 -13.06 20.80
C ARG A 33 -4.21 -11.91 19.82
N THR A 34 -4.95 -10.89 20.18
CA THR A 34 -4.79 -9.56 19.60
C THR A 34 -3.31 -9.21 19.82
N GLN A 35 -2.50 -9.39 18.78
CA GLN A 35 -1.13 -8.92 18.80
C GLN A 35 -1.23 -7.40 18.85
N THR A 36 -1.12 -6.84 20.06
CA THR A 36 -0.75 -5.44 20.20
C THR A 36 0.47 -5.23 19.32
N PRO A 37 0.47 -4.23 18.41
CA PRO A 37 1.66 -3.97 17.60
C PRO A 37 2.83 -3.78 18.57
N ALA A 38 3.76 -4.73 18.52
CA ALA A 38 4.91 -4.71 19.40
C ALA A 38 5.69 -3.44 19.07
N PHE A 39 5.79 -2.52 20.02
CA PHE A 39 6.72 -1.40 19.94
C PHE A 39 8.09 -1.95 19.57
N PRO A 40 8.84 -1.24 18.68
CA PRO A 40 10.19 -1.68 18.34
C PRO A 40 11.00 -1.87 19.63
N GLY A 41 11.76 -2.95 19.69
CA GLY A 41 12.64 -3.19 20.81
C GLY A 41 13.73 -2.11 20.91
N PRO A 42 14.36 -1.90 22.06
CA PRO A 42 15.42 -0.90 22.22
C PRO A 42 16.53 -1.01 21.17
N ALA A 43 16.94 -2.22 20.84
CA ALA A 43 17.99 -2.48 19.84
C ALA A 43 17.53 -2.10 18.41
N ASP A 44 16.27 -2.31 18.07
CA ASP A 44 15.72 -1.94 16.75
C ASP A 44 15.73 -0.42 16.58
N ILE A 45 15.34 0.32 17.62
CA ILE A 45 15.34 1.79 17.61
C ILE A 45 16.75 2.35 17.58
N GLU A 46 17.67 1.79 18.31
CA GLU A 46 19.06 2.24 18.31
C GLU A 46 19.70 2.04 16.93
N SER A 47 19.53 0.87 16.33
CA SER A 47 20.04 0.58 14.99
C SER A 47 19.41 1.48 13.93
N TYR A 48 18.09 1.75 14.04
CA TYR A 48 17.36 2.69 13.19
C TYR A 48 17.96 4.10 13.28
N ARG A 49 18.15 4.62 14.48
CA ARG A 49 18.70 5.96 14.69
C ARG A 49 20.13 6.08 14.16
N ASN A 50 20.94 5.04 14.39
CA ASN A 50 22.34 5.03 13.99
C ASN A 50 22.55 4.85 12.47
N VAL A 51 21.61 4.25 11.76
CA VAL A 51 21.73 3.97 10.33
C VAL A 51 20.71 4.78 9.52
N VAL A 52 19.41 4.55 9.74
CA VAL A 52 18.37 5.07 8.87
C VAL A 52 18.18 6.56 9.03
N GLU A 53 18.09 7.05 10.25
CA GLU A 53 17.93 8.49 10.51
C GLU A 53 19.09 9.30 9.94
N ARG A 54 20.30 8.80 10.02
CA ARG A 54 21.46 9.47 9.41
C ARG A 54 21.27 9.63 7.90
N VAL A 55 20.85 8.57 7.21
CA VAL A 55 20.61 8.64 5.76
C VAL A 55 19.48 9.61 5.44
N LEU A 56 18.40 9.61 6.22
CA LEU A 56 17.25 10.50 6.00
C LEU A 56 17.57 11.98 6.25
N LEU A 57 18.47 12.25 7.18
CA LEU A 57 18.90 13.61 7.56
C LEU A 57 20.10 14.12 6.75
N THR A 58 20.79 13.24 6.00
CA THR A 58 21.97 13.64 5.24
C THR A 58 21.62 14.69 4.17
N ASP A 59 22.16 15.88 4.34
CA ASP A 59 22.18 16.92 3.31
C ASP A 59 23.35 16.65 2.34
N ARG A 60 23.02 16.55 1.06
CA ARG A 60 23.99 16.28 -0.01
C ARG A 60 24.39 17.55 -0.75
N GLY A 61 24.09 18.71 -0.14
CA GLY A 61 24.55 20.02 -0.63
C GLY A 61 23.73 20.58 -1.78
N GLY A 62 22.44 20.22 -1.90
CA GLY A 62 21.60 20.75 -2.96
C GLY A 62 20.13 20.90 -2.58
N THR A 63 19.48 21.87 -3.23
CA THR A 63 18.02 22.08 -3.13
C THR A 63 17.25 21.38 -4.25
N THR A 64 17.97 20.88 -5.27
CA THR A 64 17.38 20.13 -6.38
C THR A 64 17.02 18.69 -5.94
N PRO A 65 15.97 18.11 -6.52
CA PRO A 65 15.65 16.72 -6.28
C PRO A 65 16.85 15.80 -6.52
N GLY A 66 17.11 14.87 -5.57
CA GLY A 66 18.26 13.97 -5.59
C GLY A 66 19.47 14.43 -4.75
N TYR A 67 19.50 15.68 -4.31
CA TYR A 67 20.59 16.22 -3.47
C TYR A 67 20.11 16.65 -2.07
N ALA A 68 18.89 17.15 -1.97
CA ALA A 68 18.32 17.55 -0.67
C ALA A 68 18.12 16.35 0.27
N ALA A 69 18.25 16.56 1.57
CA ALA A 69 17.93 15.55 2.56
C ALA A 69 16.48 15.03 2.40
N CYS A 70 16.25 13.75 2.68
CA CYS A 70 14.91 13.14 2.54
C CYS A 70 13.85 13.89 3.34
N VAL A 71 14.21 14.35 4.54
CA VAL A 71 13.34 15.14 5.43
C VAL A 71 12.83 16.43 4.79
N MET A 72 13.59 17.04 3.88
CA MET A 72 13.18 18.30 3.23
C MET A 72 11.85 18.18 2.48
N CYS A 73 11.55 17.01 1.94
CA CYS A 73 10.30 16.76 1.24
C CYS A 73 9.31 15.90 2.06
N HIS A 74 9.82 15.02 2.90
CA HIS A 74 9.00 14.01 3.57
C HIS A 74 8.46 14.42 4.94
N THR A 75 8.71 15.65 5.42
CA THR A 75 8.12 16.16 6.65
C THR A 75 6.82 16.94 6.45
N TRP A 76 6.60 17.53 5.28
CA TRP A 76 5.43 18.35 4.98
C TRP A 76 4.49 17.77 3.93
N GLN A 77 4.88 16.69 3.25
CA GLN A 77 4.02 15.96 2.33
C GLN A 77 3.17 14.91 3.06
N THR A 78 2.21 15.35 3.86
CA THR A 78 1.37 14.48 4.70
C THR A 78 0.47 13.52 3.91
N SER A 79 0.29 13.72 2.61
CA SER A 79 -0.51 12.85 1.73
C SER A 79 0.26 11.68 1.11
N VAL A 80 1.50 11.48 1.52
CA VAL A 80 2.34 10.36 1.04
C VAL A 80 2.52 9.33 2.13
N ARG A 81 2.64 8.06 1.73
CA ARG A 81 2.85 6.95 2.67
C ARG A 81 4.11 7.11 3.53
N PHE A 82 5.13 7.77 2.98
CA PHE A 82 6.36 8.10 3.67
C PHE A 82 6.32 9.55 4.14
N SER A 83 5.62 9.80 5.23
CA SER A 83 5.56 11.09 5.91
C SER A 83 6.27 10.98 7.25
N LEU A 84 7.35 11.73 7.40
CA LEU A 84 8.18 11.76 8.61
C LEU A 84 7.75 12.93 9.49
N GLU A 85 8.08 12.83 10.76
CA GLU A 85 7.95 13.96 11.68
C GLU A 85 8.98 15.05 11.34
N THR A 86 8.61 16.32 11.55
CA THR A 86 9.59 17.40 11.47
C THR A 86 10.61 17.25 12.59
N PRO A 87 11.92 17.29 12.31
CA PRO A 87 12.94 17.23 13.35
C PRO A 87 12.71 18.29 14.42
N ALA A 88 12.79 17.89 15.68
CA ALA A 88 12.56 18.80 16.81
C ALA A 88 13.73 19.77 17.02
N THR A 89 14.92 19.42 16.55
CA THR A 89 16.14 20.22 16.67
C THR A 89 16.99 20.09 15.40
N ASP A 90 18.00 20.93 15.28
CA ASP A 90 19.06 20.81 14.27
C ASP A 90 19.84 19.48 14.33
N LYS A 91 19.77 18.80 15.48
CA LYS A 91 20.41 17.47 15.69
C LYS A 91 19.53 16.29 15.28
N GLY A 92 18.28 16.55 14.85
CA GLY A 92 17.35 15.54 14.39
C GLY A 92 16.15 15.32 15.30
N TRP A 93 15.69 14.08 15.37
CA TRP A 93 14.46 13.69 16.08
C TRP A 93 14.70 13.31 17.54
N THR A 94 13.72 13.60 18.38
CA THR A 94 13.64 13.02 19.73
C THR A 94 13.42 11.51 19.63
N LEU A 95 13.69 10.79 20.72
CA LEU A 95 13.44 9.33 20.76
C LEU A 95 11.99 8.97 20.44
N GLU A 96 11.05 9.79 20.89
CA GLU A 96 9.60 9.61 20.63
C GLU A 96 9.26 9.79 19.14
N GLN A 97 9.81 10.82 18.52
CA GLN A 97 9.69 11.04 17.07
C GLN A 97 10.35 9.90 16.27
N SER A 98 11.52 9.44 16.72
CA SER A 98 12.22 8.30 16.11
C SER A 98 11.37 7.03 16.11
N ARG A 99 10.66 6.75 17.19
CA ARG A 99 9.74 5.61 17.26
C ARG A 99 8.60 5.73 16.26
N ARG A 100 7.96 6.90 16.16
CA ARG A 100 6.90 7.11 15.17
C ARG A 100 7.41 7.03 13.73
N ASN A 101 8.57 7.59 13.46
CA ASN A 101 9.22 7.50 12.16
C ASN A 101 9.63 6.06 11.82
N PHE A 102 10.10 5.28 12.81
CA PHE A 102 10.39 3.86 12.63
C PHE A 102 9.16 3.10 12.12
N ASP A 103 7.99 3.34 12.72
CA ASP A 103 6.73 2.72 12.27
C ASP A 103 6.34 3.11 10.84
N VAL A 104 6.67 4.32 10.42
CA VAL A 104 6.47 4.77 9.04
C VAL A 104 7.44 4.08 8.08
N VAL A 105 8.72 4.04 8.44
CA VAL A 105 9.79 3.47 7.61
C VAL A 105 9.64 1.97 7.43
N THR A 106 9.29 1.24 8.49
CA THR A 106 9.13 -0.22 8.43
C THR A 106 8.00 -0.67 7.51
N LYS A 107 7.01 0.18 7.23
CA LYS A 107 5.98 -0.07 6.20
C LYS A 107 6.50 -0.03 4.77
N LEU A 108 7.72 0.46 4.56
CA LEU A 108 8.39 0.52 3.25
C LEU A 108 9.46 -0.57 3.08
N VAL A 109 9.57 -1.44 4.06
CA VAL A 109 10.59 -2.50 4.14
C VAL A 109 9.97 -3.84 3.80
N ASN A 110 10.70 -4.68 3.10
CA ASN A 110 10.39 -6.09 2.88
C ASN A 110 11.54 -6.92 3.44
N THR A 111 11.35 -7.52 4.61
CA THR A 111 12.41 -8.31 5.26
C THR A 111 12.59 -9.70 4.65
N ALA A 112 11.59 -10.20 3.90
CA ALA A 112 11.70 -11.46 3.14
C ALA A 112 12.57 -11.29 1.89
N GLU A 113 12.42 -10.14 1.21
CA GLU A 113 13.18 -9.76 0.02
C GLU A 113 13.74 -8.35 0.20
N PRO A 114 14.80 -8.16 0.98
CA PRO A 114 15.30 -6.85 1.39
C PRO A 114 15.54 -5.85 0.23
N GLU A 115 16.08 -6.32 -0.88
CA GLU A 115 16.33 -5.49 -2.06
C GLU A 115 15.05 -5.04 -2.77
N SER A 116 13.92 -5.70 -2.54
CA SER A 116 12.61 -5.29 -3.07
C SER A 116 11.97 -4.14 -2.26
N SER A 117 12.54 -3.78 -1.13
CA SER A 117 12.04 -2.73 -0.24
C SER A 117 11.87 -1.40 -0.95
N ARG A 118 10.70 -0.77 -0.81
CA ARG A 118 10.45 0.57 -1.39
C ARG A 118 11.40 1.63 -0.86
N LEU A 119 11.81 1.51 0.40
CA LEU A 119 12.81 2.39 1.01
C LEU A 119 14.11 2.43 0.18
N LEU A 120 14.52 1.29 -0.38
CA LEU A 120 15.71 1.18 -1.24
C LEU A 120 15.41 1.55 -2.69
N ARG A 121 14.30 1.05 -3.23
CA ARG A 121 14.02 1.14 -4.66
C ARG A 121 13.53 2.52 -5.11
N LYS A 122 12.86 3.29 -4.23
CA LYS A 122 12.35 4.61 -4.60
C LYS A 122 13.46 5.62 -4.92
N PRO A 123 14.53 5.76 -4.11
CA PRO A 123 15.61 6.69 -4.40
C PRO A 123 16.65 6.15 -5.40
N LEU A 124 16.56 4.89 -5.81
CA LEU A 124 17.49 4.24 -6.74
C LEU A 124 17.16 4.59 -8.18
N THR A 125 18.19 4.76 -9.01
CA THR A 125 18.02 4.97 -10.46
C THR A 125 17.27 3.81 -11.13
N ALA A 126 16.49 4.12 -12.17
CA ALA A 126 15.75 3.12 -12.93
C ALA A 126 16.66 2.06 -13.57
N GLN A 127 17.85 2.45 -14.01
CA GLN A 127 18.86 1.58 -14.60
C GLN A 127 19.37 0.51 -13.63
N ALA A 128 19.38 0.83 -12.31
CA ALA A 128 19.73 -0.12 -11.26
C ALA A 128 18.51 -0.88 -10.67
N GLY A 129 17.32 -0.73 -11.25
CA GLY A 129 16.08 -1.37 -10.81
C GLY A 129 15.23 -0.54 -9.86
N GLY A 130 15.42 0.77 -9.86
CA GLY A 130 14.62 1.71 -9.08
C GLY A 130 13.19 1.88 -9.60
N LEU A 131 12.30 2.38 -8.72
CA LEU A 131 10.87 2.57 -9.02
C LEU A 131 10.52 3.97 -9.54
N GLY A 132 11.50 4.83 -9.72
CA GLY A 132 11.29 6.24 -10.02
C GLY A 132 10.73 7.02 -8.81
N HIS A 133 11.26 8.21 -8.62
CA HIS A 133 10.99 9.05 -7.47
C HIS A 133 10.91 10.52 -7.91
N THR A 134 9.79 11.18 -7.60
CA THR A 134 9.59 12.58 -7.95
C THR A 134 10.64 13.48 -7.27
N GLY A 135 11.14 13.09 -6.10
CA GLY A 135 12.23 13.73 -5.39
C GLY A 135 13.62 13.51 -6.00
N GLY A 136 13.71 12.86 -7.17
CA GLY A 136 14.98 12.60 -7.86
C GLY A 136 15.62 11.27 -7.48
N THR A 137 16.79 11.02 -8.05
CA THR A 137 17.61 9.84 -7.81
C THR A 137 18.69 10.19 -6.79
N TYR A 138 18.83 9.36 -5.76
CA TYR A 138 19.85 9.51 -4.73
C TYR A 138 21.02 8.54 -4.95
N TRP A 139 20.74 7.36 -5.47
CA TRP A 139 21.75 6.32 -5.70
C TRP A 139 21.76 5.88 -7.16
N GLU A 140 22.91 6.01 -7.80
CA GLU A 140 23.12 5.59 -9.18
C GLU A 140 23.30 4.06 -9.29
N SER A 141 23.64 3.41 -8.18
CA SER A 141 23.85 1.96 -8.14
C SER A 141 23.48 1.38 -6.77
N ARG A 142 23.31 0.06 -6.73
CA ARG A 142 23.12 -0.72 -5.51
C ARG A 142 24.39 -0.83 -4.64
N THR A 143 25.52 -0.35 -5.14
CA THR A 143 26.79 -0.31 -4.41
C THR A 143 27.02 0.99 -3.67
N ALA A 144 26.09 1.95 -3.75
CA ALA A 144 26.19 3.19 -3.00
C ALA A 144 26.25 2.91 -1.49
N PRO A 145 27.16 3.56 -0.74
CA PRO A 145 27.37 3.27 0.69
C PRO A 145 26.10 3.35 1.53
N GLU A 146 25.26 4.35 1.28
CA GLU A 146 23.98 4.54 2.00
C GLU A 146 22.97 3.45 1.64
N TYR A 147 22.91 3.04 0.37
CA TYR A 147 22.07 1.92 -0.08
C TYR A 147 22.46 0.63 0.65
N LEU A 148 23.76 0.33 0.71
CA LEU A 148 24.27 -0.85 1.39
C LEU A 148 24.04 -0.79 2.90
N ALA A 149 24.17 0.38 3.52
CA ALA A 149 23.90 0.57 4.95
C ALA A 149 22.41 0.28 5.27
N LEU A 150 21.50 0.83 4.47
CA LEU A 150 20.06 0.56 4.61
C LEU A 150 19.72 -0.90 4.31
N LEU A 151 20.31 -1.50 3.29
CA LEU A 151 20.11 -2.91 2.97
C LEU A 151 20.52 -3.81 4.15
N LYS A 152 21.70 -3.57 4.71
CA LYS A 152 22.19 -4.31 5.88
C LYS A 152 21.28 -4.11 7.10
N TRP A 153 20.77 -2.90 7.32
CA TRP A 153 19.81 -2.64 8.37
C TRP A 153 18.51 -3.44 8.16
N ILE A 154 17.97 -3.44 6.94
CA ILE A 154 16.76 -4.22 6.62
C ILE A 154 16.99 -5.72 6.85
N GLN A 155 18.16 -6.24 6.47
CA GLN A 155 18.54 -7.64 6.66
C GLN A 155 18.69 -8.02 8.13
N SER A 156 18.98 -7.06 9.02
CA SER A 156 19.10 -7.28 10.47
C SER A 156 17.75 -7.28 11.19
N LEU A 157 16.67 -6.82 10.55
CA LEU A 157 15.35 -6.80 11.15
C LEU A 157 14.76 -8.22 11.25
N PRO A 158 13.98 -8.51 12.31
CA PRO A 158 13.26 -9.77 12.43
C PRO A 158 12.32 -10.00 11.25
N LYS A 159 12.45 -11.13 10.55
CA LYS A 159 11.70 -11.44 9.32
C LYS A 159 10.19 -11.60 9.53
N ASP A 160 9.80 -11.98 10.74
CA ASP A 160 8.42 -12.21 11.16
C ASP A 160 7.72 -10.97 11.71
N ARG A 161 8.48 -9.91 11.99
CA ARG A 161 7.96 -8.73 12.67
C ARG A 161 7.79 -7.51 11.77
N TYR A 162 8.70 -7.31 10.83
CA TYR A 162 8.69 -6.17 9.92
C TYR A 162 8.71 -6.66 8.49
N GLY A 163 7.74 -6.27 7.73
CA GLY A 163 7.68 -6.58 6.31
C GLY A 163 6.30 -6.23 5.78
N ALA A 164 6.27 -5.41 4.75
CA ALA A 164 5.12 -5.40 3.90
C ALA A 164 5.07 -6.76 3.20
N ALA A 165 3.91 -7.38 3.14
CA ALA A 165 3.68 -8.46 2.18
C ALA A 165 4.22 -8.03 0.82
N ALA A 166 4.81 -8.95 0.06
CA ALA A 166 5.33 -8.65 -1.26
C ALA A 166 4.31 -7.79 -2.03
N GLU A 167 4.76 -6.62 -2.50
CA GLU A 167 3.84 -5.75 -3.22
C GLU A 167 3.37 -6.47 -4.48
N PRO A 168 2.05 -6.52 -4.75
CA PRO A 168 1.56 -7.16 -5.94
C PRO A 168 2.13 -6.49 -7.18
N THR A 169 2.50 -7.28 -8.18
CA THR A 169 2.93 -6.78 -9.47
C THR A 169 1.74 -6.18 -10.21
N LEU A 170 1.86 -4.92 -10.62
CA LEU A 170 0.86 -4.27 -11.44
C LEU A 170 0.91 -4.87 -12.86
N ASP A 171 -0.22 -5.38 -13.31
CA ASP A 171 -0.32 -6.02 -14.62
C ASP A 171 -0.35 -4.98 -15.74
N PHE A 172 0.59 -5.09 -16.69
CA PHE A 172 0.72 -4.16 -17.81
C PHE A 172 -0.35 -4.39 -18.87
N ASP A 173 -0.76 -5.63 -19.11
CA ASP A 173 -1.78 -5.94 -20.11
C ASP A 173 -3.14 -5.39 -19.67
N PHE A 174 -3.46 -5.51 -18.38
CA PHE A 174 -4.63 -4.86 -17.81
C PHE A 174 -4.53 -3.33 -17.86
N PHE A 175 -3.37 -2.78 -17.58
CA PHE A 175 -3.16 -1.34 -17.72
C PHE A 175 -3.47 -0.89 -19.15
N ARG A 176 -2.94 -1.60 -20.15
CA ARG A 176 -3.13 -1.28 -21.55
C ARG A 176 -4.57 -1.42 -22.01
N ALA A 177 -5.25 -2.49 -21.61
CA ALA A 177 -6.63 -2.75 -22.01
C ALA A 177 -7.64 -1.83 -21.31
N CYS A 178 -7.44 -1.57 -20.03
CA CYS A 178 -8.47 -1.01 -19.15
C CYS A 178 -8.07 0.33 -18.53
N VAL A 179 -6.91 0.40 -17.87
CA VAL A 179 -6.51 1.60 -17.10
C VAL A 179 -6.25 2.80 -18.03
N GLN A 180 -5.57 2.60 -19.15
CA GLN A 180 -5.29 3.69 -20.10
C GLN A 180 -6.56 4.39 -20.60
N ARG A 181 -7.69 3.68 -20.70
CA ARG A 181 -8.97 4.25 -21.15
C ARG A 181 -9.45 5.35 -20.19
N VAL A 182 -9.19 5.21 -18.90
CA VAL A 182 -9.54 6.22 -17.90
C VAL A 182 -8.85 7.56 -18.17
N PHE A 183 -7.63 7.52 -18.72
CA PHE A 183 -6.90 8.71 -19.12
C PHE A 183 -7.35 9.29 -20.45
N ALA A 184 -7.51 8.41 -21.43
CA ALA A 184 -7.63 8.78 -22.82
C ALA A 184 -9.08 9.06 -23.24
N VAL A 185 -10.06 8.44 -22.60
CA VAL A 185 -11.47 8.52 -22.97
C VAL A 185 -12.22 9.44 -22.01
N PRO A 186 -12.98 10.44 -22.50
CA PRO A 186 -13.83 11.24 -21.65
C PRO A 186 -14.93 10.37 -21.03
N ARG A 187 -15.31 10.67 -19.80
CA ARG A 187 -16.50 10.14 -19.16
C ARG A 187 -17.60 11.19 -19.29
N GLU A 188 -18.84 10.79 -19.36
CA GLU A 188 -19.97 11.72 -19.40
C GLU A 188 -19.89 12.74 -18.24
N GLY A 189 -19.99 14.02 -18.59
CA GLY A 189 -19.82 15.11 -17.62
C GLY A 189 -18.37 15.41 -17.19
N HIS A 190 -17.37 14.69 -17.71
CA HIS A 190 -15.98 14.85 -17.33
C HIS A 190 -15.04 14.97 -18.53
N ILE A 191 -14.00 15.79 -18.38
CA ILE A 191 -12.90 15.88 -19.35
C ILE A 191 -11.94 14.69 -19.20
N ARG A 192 -11.13 14.45 -20.22
CA ARG A 192 -10.05 13.45 -20.17
C ARG A 192 -8.97 13.87 -19.16
N CYS A 193 -8.42 12.93 -18.43
CA CYS A 193 -7.28 13.22 -17.56
C CYS A 193 -6.09 13.76 -18.35
N SER A 194 -5.87 13.26 -19.57
CA SER A 194 -4.79 13.68 -20.47
C SER A 194 -4.89 15.15 -20.89
N ASN A 195 -6.07 15.81 -20.83
CA ASN A 195 -6.17 17.21 -21.17
C ASN A 195 -5.30 18.12 -20.28
N CYS A 196 -5.16 17.75 -18.99
CA CYS A 196 -4.35 18.50 -18.03
C CYS A 196 -3.03 17.80 -17.70
N HIS A 197 -2.99 16.46 -17.82
CA HIS A 197 -1.87 15.66 -17.31
C HIS A 197 -0.92 15.13 -18.40
N SER A 198 -1.00 15.70 -19.61
CA SER A 198 -0.11 15.30 -20.72
C SER A 198 1.12 16.21 -20.89
N ALA A 199 1.13 17.39 -20.29
CA ALA A 199 2.21 18.35 -20.45
C ALA A 199 2.46 19.17 -19.17
N GLY A 200 3.58 19.87 -19.12
CA GLY A 200 3.94 20.79 -18.04
C GLY A 200 4.28 20.10 -16.72
N LEU A 201 4.26 20.88 -15.65
CA LEU A 201 4.62 20.42 -14.28
C LEU A 201 3.69 19.36 -13.70
N ILE A 202 2.45 19.29 -14.20
CA ILE A 202 1.44 18.31 -13.77
C ILE A 202 1.29 17.15 -14.77
N GLY A 203 2.10 17.13 -15.83
CA GLY A 203 2.15 16.06 -16.81
C GLY A 203 2.76 14.79 -16.23
N PHE A 204 2.06 13.67 -16.35
CA PHE A 204 2.57 12.36 -15.93
C PHE A 204 2.24 11.24 -16.92
N ALA A 205 1.57 11.55 -18.00
CA ALA A 205 1.30 10.62 -19.09
C ALA A 205 1.24 11.37 -20.43
N PRO A 206 1.72 10.79 -21.55
CA PRO A 206 1.64 11.45 -22.86
C PRO A 206 0.19 11.65 -23.28
N ALA A 207 -0.07 12.71 -24.07
CA ALA A 207 -1.34 12.83 -24.78
C ALA A 207 -1.48 11.68 -25.78
N PRO A 208 -2.65 11.01 -25.87
CA PRO A 208 -2.86 10.00 -26.90
C PRO A 208 -2.81 10.63 -28.30
N GLN A 209 -1.92 10.17 -29.17
CA GLN A 209 -1.75 10.72 -30.50
C GLN A 209 -2.94 10.38 -31.42
N SER A 210 -3.56 9.22 -31.23
CA SER A 210 -4.69 8.72 -32.03
C SER A 210 -6.06 8.94 -31.37
N GLY A 211 -6.22 10.02 -30.60
CA GLY A 211 -7.52 10.45 -30.05
C GLY A 211 -8.00 9.70 -28.80
N SER A 212 -7.93 8.39 -28.69
CA SER A 212 -8.47 7.62 -27.55
C SER A 212 -7.59 6.51 -27.01
N SER A 213 -6.44 6.24 -27.64
CA SER A 213 -5.52 5.19 -27.20
C SER A 213 -4.08 5.59 -27.39
N TRP A 214 -3.20 4.99 -26.61
CA TRP A 214 -1.75 5.07 -26.78
C TRP A 214 -1.25 3.94 -27.68
N SER A 215 -0.20 4.22 -28.46
CA SER A 215 0.63 3.17 -29.05
C SER A 215 1.30 2.36 -27.95
N ASP A 216 1.84 1.19 -28.30
CA ASP A 216 2.53 0.31 -27.33
C ASP A 216 3.69 1.03 -26.61
N ALA A 217 4.45 1.81 -27.35
CA ALA A 217 5.57 2.57 -26.79
C ALA A 217 5.09 3.68 -25.83
N GLU A 218 4.01 4.36 -26.17
CA GLU A 218 3.39 5.38 -25.30
C GLU A 218 2.78 4.75 -24.07
N ALA A 219 2.07 3.61 -24.21
CA ALA A 219 1.47 2.89 -23.09
C ALA A 219 2.55 2.42 -22.10
N LYS A 220 3.70 1.93 -22.58
CA LYS A 220 4.84 1.57 -21.71
C LYS A 220 5.38 2.78 -20.95
N ARG A 221 5.56 3.92 -21.62
CA ARG A 221 6.00 5.17 -20.95
C ARG A 221 4.96 5.66 -19.93
N ALA A 222 3.69 5.64 -20.30
CA ALA A 222 2.60 6.02 -19.41
C ALA A 222 2.51 5.09 -18.19
N PHE A 223 2.63 3.79 -18.39
CA PHE A 223 2.68 2.81 -17.29
C PHE A 223 3.81 3.12 -16.31
N GLN A 224 5.03 3.33 -16.79
CA GLN A 224 6.17 3.68 -15.94
C GLN A 224 5.96 4.96 -15.14
N THR A 225 5.24 5.92 -15.69
CA THR A 225 4.99 7.22 -15.04
C THR A 225 3.81 7.14 -14.07
N ILE A 226 2.71 6.51 -14.47
CA ILE A 226 1.50 6.38 -13.67
C ILE A 226 1.73 5.48 -12.46
N THR A 227 2.50 4.40 -12.62
CA THR A 227 2.84 3.51 -11.50
C THR A 227 3.62 4.20 -10.38
N ARG A 228 4.27 5.33 -10.65
CA ARG A 228 4.88 6.18 -9.60
C ARG A 228 3.85 6.79 -8.65
N LEU A 229 2.60 6.95 -9.12
CA LEU A 229 1.48 7.50 -8.36
C LEU A 229 0.66 6.41 -7.65
N VAL A 230 1.05 5.16 -7.83
CA VAL A 230 0.37 3.97 -7.29
C VAL A 230 1.21 3.36 -6.16
N ILE A 231 0.53 2.93 -5.13
CA ILE A 231 1.10 2.06 -4.09
C ILE A 231 0.51 0.67 -4.31
N PRO A 232 1.24 -0.26 -4.93
CA PRO A 232 0.73 -1.61 -5.17
C PRO A 232 0.20 -2.24 -3.88
N GLY A 233 -0.96 -2.88 -3.94
CA GLY A 233 -1.66 -3.42 -2.79
C GLY A 233 -2.48 -2.41 -1.98
N ASN A 234 -2.32 -1.10 -2.21
CA ASN A 234 -3.01 -0.09 -1.41
C ASN A 234 -3.65 1.03 -2.27
N PRO A 235 -4.82 0.77 -2.84
CA PRO A 235 -5.54 1.75 -3.65
C PRO A 235 -5.97 2.98 -2.85
N GLU A 236 -6.29 2.82 -1.57
CA GLU A 236 -6.78 3.86 -0.67
C GLU A 236 -5.70 4.93 -0.35
N GLN A 237 -4.43 4.63 -0.60
CA GLN A 237 -3.31 5.55 -0.43
C GLN A 237 -2.61 5.87 -1.76
N SER A 238 -3.08 5.34 -2.87
CA SER A 238 -2.54 5.61 -4.19
C SER A 238 -3.00 6.98 -4.70
N ARG A 239 -2.06 7.89 -4.93
CA ARG A 239 -2.35 9.27 -5.41
C ARG A 239 -3.14 9.27 -6.71
N PHE A 240 -2.91 8.27 -7.55
CA PHE A 240 -3.63 8.04 -8.79
C PHE A 240 -5.15 7.92 -8.59
N LEU A 241 -5.59 7.28 -7.48
CA LEU A 241 -6.99 7.13 -7.14
C LEU A 241 -7.50 8.22 -6.20
N LEU A 242 -6.64 8.73 -5.30
CA LEU A 242 -7.05 9.72 -4.32
C LEU A 242 -7.29 11.11 -4.92
N LYS A 243 -6.44 11.53 -5.88
CA LYS A 243 -6.50 12.89 -6.40
C LYS A 243 -7.81 13.19 -7.15
N PRO A 244 -8.30 12.32 -8.06
CA PRO A 244 -9.56 12.55 -8.77
C PRO A 244 -10.80 12.12 -7.98
N LEU A 245 -10.68 11.55 -6.79
CA LEU A 245 -11.79 11.19 -5.93
C LEU A 245 -12.31 12.42 -5.16
N HIS A 246 -13.63 12.56 -5.03
CA HIS A 246 -14.24 13.63 -4.25
C HIS A 246 -13.84 13.53 -2.77
N PRO A 247 -13.61 14.66 -2.07
CA PRO A 247 -13.26 14.64 -0.65
C PRO A 247 -14.23 13.87 0.24
N ASP A 248 -15.53 14.01 -0.01
CA ASP A 248 -16.57 13.29 0.75
C ASP A 248 -16.49 11.75 0.56
N GLY A 249 -15.90 11.31 -0.58
CA GLY A 249 -15.58 9.90 -0.83
C GLY A 249 -14.24 9.46 -0.24
N GLY A 250 -13.54 10.34 0.48
CA GLY A 250 -12.21 10.11 1.04
C GLY A 250 -11.07 10.47 0.10
N GLY A 251 -11.32 11.33 -0.88
CA GLY A 251 -10.31 11.84 -1.81
C GLY A 251 -9.48 12.98 -1.23
N SER A 252 -8.49 13.40 -2.01
CA SER A 252 -7.59 14.48 -1.64
C SER A 252 -8.21 15.87 -1.89
N TYR A 253 -8.16 16.76 -0.91
CA TYR A 253 -8.58 18.16 -1.07
C TYR A 253 -7.71 18.95 -2.07
N THR A 254 -6.49 18.52 -2.33
CA THR A 254 -5.50 19.28 -3.11
C THR A 254 -5.47 18.94 -4.59
N HIS A 255 -6.61 18.61 -5.21
CA HIS A 255 -6.74 18.44 -6.65
C HIS A 255 -7.55 19.58 -7.25
N ASN A 256 -6.89 20.50 -7.95
CA ASN A 256 -7.53 21.68 -8.55
C ASN A 256 -8.34 21.35 -9.83
N GLY A 257 -8.21 20.14 -10.36
CA GLY A 257 -9.00 19.66 -11.50
C GLY A 257 -10.37 19.09 -11.11
N PRO A 258 -11.22 18.79 -12.10
CA PRO A 258 -12.50 18.14 -11.86
C PRO A 258 -12.34 16.80 -11.14
N ARG A 259 -13.29 16.48 -10.29
CA ARG A 259 -13.35 15.16 -9.65
C ARG A 259 -13.96 14.16 -10.60
N ARG A 260 -13.34 13.00 -10.77
CA ARG A 260 -13.80 11.96 -11.68
C ARG A 260 -14.78 10.98 -11.00
N TRP A 261 -14.59 10.74 -9.71
CA TRP A 261 -15.40 9.83 -8.91
C TRP A 261 -15.94 10.52 -7.67
N GLN A 262 -17.24 10.34 -7.44
CA GLN A 262 -17.91 10.87 -6.26
C GLN A 262 -17.60 10.03 -5.02
N SER A 263 -17.47 8.73 -5.18
CA SER A 263 -17.18 7.81 -4.10
C SER A 263 -16.32 6.63 -4.55
N ARG A 264 -15.79 5.87 -3.61
CA ARG A 264 -15.07 4.62 -3.88
C ARG A 264 -15.95 3.51 -4.44
N ASN A 265 -17.27 3.64 -4.37
CA ASN A 265 -18.21 2.67 -4.94
C ASN A 265 -18.38 2.82 -6.45
N ASP A 266 -17.79 3.84 -7.06
CA ASP A 266 -17.80 4.01 -8.51
C ASP A 266 -17.14 2.79 -9.19
N PRO A 267 -17.81 2.17 -10.19
CA PRO A 267 -17.28 0.96 -10.84
C PRO A 267 -15.89 1.16 -11.47
N GLU A 268 -15.63 2.34 -12.03
CA GLU A 268 -14.32 2.65 -12.61
C GLU A 268 -13.25 2.76 -11.50
N TRP A 269 -13.58 3.38 -10.36
CA TRP A 269 -12.68 3.41 -9.21
C TRP A 269 -12.40 2.00 -8.69
N GLN A 270 -13.41 1.14 -8.58
CA GLN A 270 -13.27 -0.25 -8.12
C GLN A 270 -12.43 -1.09 -9.09
N MET A 271 -12.60 -0.91 -10.39
CA MET A 271 -11.76 -1.56 -11.41
C MET A 271 -10.28 -1.19 -11.22
N LEU A 272 -9.98 0.09 -11.05
CA LEU A 272 -8.63 0.57 -10.83
C LEU A 272 -8.08 0.10 -9.47
N ALA A 273 -8.90 0.08 -8.43
CA ALA A 273 -8.51 -0.42 -7.12
C ALA A 273 -8.13 -1.91 -7.18
N GLY A 274 -8.90 -2.73 -7.89
CA GLY A 274 -8.57 -4.13 -8.13
C GLY A 274 -7.25 -4.32 -8.87
N TRP A 275 -6.97 -3.48 -9.87
CA TRP A 275 -5.66 -3.48 -10.53
C TRP A 275 -4.52 -3.11 -9.56
N VAL A 276 -4.72 -2.10 -8.74
CA VAL A 276 -3.73 -1.70 -7.72
C VAL A 276 -3.50 -2.80 -6.68
N ARG A 277 -4.53 -3.58 -6.33
CA ARG A 277 -4.39 -4.74 -5.43
C ARG A 277 -3.75 -5.95 -6.10
N GLY A 278 -3.54 -5.93 -7.44
CA GLY A 278 -3.05 -7.09 -8.19
C GLY A 278 -4.09 -8.17 -8.45
N GLU A 279 -5.36 -7.88 -8.20
CA GLU A 279 -6.51 -8.78 -8.42
C GLU A 279 -6.95 -8.80 -9.88
N ARG A 280 -6.65 -7.75 -10.65
CA ARG A 280 -7.02 -7.58 -12.06
C ARG A 280 -5.82 -7.79 -12.95
N LYS A 281 -5.94 -8.73 -13.90
CA LYS A 281 -4.88 -9.11 -14.84
C LYS A 281 -5.46 -9.36 -16.23
N GLY A 282 -4.58 -9.33 -17.24
CA GLY A 282 -4.92 -9.58 -18.64
C GLY A 282 -5.72 -8.44 -19.28
N THR A 283 -6.64 -8.75 -20.19
CA THR A 283 -7.27 -7.75 -21.05
C THR A 283 -8.77 -7.51 -20.79
N THR A 284 -9.36 -8.19 -19.83
CA THR A 284 -10.78 -8.08 -19.48
C THR A 284 -10.99 -7.01 -18.41
N CYS A 285 -11.80 -6.01 -18.70
CA CYS A 285 -12.00 -4.83 -17.83
C CYS A 285 -13.14 -4.96 -16.81
N SER A 286 -13.91 -6.01 -16.85
CA SER A 286 -15.04 -6.30 -15.95
C SER A 286 -14.61 -6.97 -14.65
#